data_627054dbb84d2ac8ec1a9231469b2cc0
#
_entry.id   627054dbb84d2ac8ec1a9231469b2cc0
#
_cell.length_a   1.000
_cell.length_b   1.000
_cell.length_c   1.000
_cell.angle_alpha   90.00
_cell.angle_beta   90.00
_cell.angle_gamma   90.00
#
_symmetry.space_group_name_H-M   'P 1'
#
loop_
_entity.id
_entity.type
_entity.pdbx_description
1 polymer ?
#
loop_
_entity_poly.entity_id
_entity_poly.type
_entity_poly.pdbx_seq_one_letter_code
_entity_poly.pdbx_strand_id
1 'polypeptide(L)'
;MSLAIIKLNFEVKKKLNIGTKMKSTKADIPFKKVTINGKEVAYIPGSTVKGILRTCAIRIANLLNLKVDSYSVYPSELRRNKSDIICELFGAPDKNSKIIIDDAYLDSNTEILTHVRIDDKYQVAKEGSLFKVEYLPIGSKFGCEIKCYNLSIDEMRLLLASVAEMNYERFGKAGLVEVKIGKNSQIPELYLNDSIIKEILGAMKDG
;
A
#
# COMPACT_ATOMS: atom_id res chain seq x y z
N MET A 1 -23.92 -9.12 9.46
CA MET A 1 -22.48 -8.80 9.23
C MET A 1 -22.35 -8.24 7.83
N SER A 2 -21.89 -7.01 7.68
CA SER A 2 -21.61 -6.44 6.36
C SER A 2 -20.18 -6.75 5.97
N LEU A 3 -20.01 -7.42 4.83
CA LEU A 3 -18.70 -7.65 4.19
C LEU A 3 -18.67 -6.81 2.92
N ALA A 4 -17.65 -5.98 2.77
CA ALA A 4 -17.33 -5.35 1.50
C ALA A 4 -15.99 -5.86 1.00
N ILE A 5 -15.88 -6.08 -0.32
CA ILE A 5 -14.64 -6.46 -0.98
C ILE A 5 -14.30 -5.38 -1.99
N ILE A 6 -13.20 -4.68 -1.76
CA ILE A 6 -12.72 -3.62 -2.64
C ILE A 6 -11.51 -4.17 -3.39
N LYS A 7 -11.62 -4.26 -4.73
CA LYS A 7 -10.51 -4.64 -5.59
C LYS A 7 -9.73 -3.40 -5.99
N LEU A 8 -8.43 -3.42 -5.74
CA LEU A 8 -7.52 -2.35 -6.15
C LEU A 8 -6.70 -2.80 -7.33
N ASN A 9 -6.66 -1.98 -8.37
CA ASN A 9 -5.79 -2.12 -9.52
C ASN A 9 -4.72 -1.04 -9.46
N PHE A 10 -3.47 -1.45 -9.60
CA PHE A 10 -2.31 -0.57 -9.55
C PHE A 10 -1.58 -0.59 -10.90
N GLU A 11 -1.12 0.57 -11.32
CA GLU A 11 -0.19 0.73 -12.43
C GLU A 11 1.04 1.50 -11.98
N VAL A 12 2.23 0.97 -12.24
CA VAL A 12 3.50 1.57 -11.84
C VAL A 12 3.79 2.79 -12.71
N LYS A 13 3.85 3.98 -12.14
CA LYS A 13 4.19 5.24 -12.82
C LYS A 13 5.66 5.64 -12.61
N LYS A 14 6.29 5.14 -11.56
CA LYS A 14 7.73 5.29 -11.31
C LYS A 14 8.27 3.97 -10.76
N LYS A 15 9.42 3.53 -11.27
CA LYS A 15 10.07 2.26 -10.87
C LYS A 15 10.07 2.11 -9.36
N LEU A 16 9.58 0.99 -8.87
CA LEU A 16 9.49 0.73 -7.44
C LEU A 16 10.27 -0.53 -7.04
N ASN A 17 10.83 -0.50 -5.85
CA ASN A 17 11.44 -1.66 -5.21
C ASN A 17 10.74 -1.91 -3.86
N ILE A 18 10.27 -3.13 -3.68
CA ILE A 18 9.87 -3.68 -2.39
C ILE A 18 10.99 -4.66 -1.98
N GLY A 19 12.01 -4.08 -1.36
CA GLY A 19 13.22 -4.81 -1.01
C GLY A 19 13.01 -5.84 0.09
N THR A 20 13.84 -6.86 0.05
CA THR A 20 13.94 -7.87 1.11
C THR A 20 15.38 -7.93 1.63
N LYS A 21 15.55 -8.44 2.86
CA LYS A 21 16.87 -8.77 3.43
C LYS A 21 17.40 -10.12 2.94
N MET A 22 16.65 -10.85 2.14
CA MET A 22 17.10 -12.11 1.58
C MET A 22 18.25 -11.86 0.61
N LYS A 23 19.30 -12.69 0.71
CA LYS A 23 20.44 -12.64 -0.22
C LYS A 23 19.99 -13.13 -1.60
N SER A 24 20.41 -12.43 -2.65
CA SER A 24 20.26 -12.86 -4.03
C SER A 24 21.63 -12.87 -4.71
N THR A 25 21.84 -13.82 -5.61
CA THR A 25 23.05 -13.87 -6.45
C THR A 25 22.99 -12.86 -7.60
N LYS A 26 21.81 -12.30 -7.88
CA LYS A 26 21.57 -11.42 -9.03
C LYS A 26 21.56 -9.93 -8.66
N ALA A 27 21.09 -9.58 -7.45
CA ALA A 27 20.97 -8.20 -7.01
C ALA A 27 21.29 -8.06 -5.51
N ASP A 28 21.93 -6.95 -5.13
CA ASP A 28 22.24 -6.62 -3.74
C ASP A 28 20.99 -6.25 -2.95
N ILE A 29 20.01 -5.63 -3.63
CA ILE A 29 18.70 -5.33 -3.08
C ILE A 29 17.66 -5.99 -4.00
N PRO A 30 17.31 -7.26 -3.77
CA PRO A 30 16.36 -7.98 -4.57
C PRO A 30 14.91 -7.53 -4.29
N PHE A 31 14.03 -7.74 -5.26
CA PHE A 31 12.60 -7.62 -5.06
C PHE A 31 12.08 -8.80 -4.22
N LYS A 32 11.01 -8.58 -3.46
CA LYS A 32 10.43 -9.65 -2.65
C LYS A 32 9.74 -10.69 -3.53
N LYS A 33 10.09 -11.96 -3.35
CA LYS A 33 9.59 -13.10 -4.12
C LYS A 33 9.13 -14.22 -3.21
N VAL A 34 8.26 -15.06 -3.74
CA VAL A 34 7.80 -16.30 -3.12
C VAL A 34 7.82 -17.41 -4.18
N THR A 35 8.06 -18.63 -3.76
CA THR A 35 7.99 -19.79 -4.65
C THR A 35 6.57 -20.35 -4.67
N ILE A 36 5.93 -20.31 -5.84
CA ILE A 36 4.60 -20.89 -6.07
C ILE A 36 4.75 -21.94 -7.18
N ASN A 37 4.36 -23.18 -6.91
CA ASN A 37 4.48 -24.30 -7.85
C ASN A 37 5.87 -24.41 -8.52
N GLY A 38 6.94 -24.20 -7.73
CA GLY A 38 8.33 -24.29 -8.20
C GLY A 38 8.83 -23.08 -9.02
N LYS A 39 8.00 -22.03 -9.18
CA LYS A 39 8.39 -20.79 -9.86
C LYS A 39 8.52 -19.64 -8.85
N GLU A 40 9.56 -18.82 -9.01
CA GLU A 40 9.70 -17.58 -8.25
C GLU A 40 8.75 -16.53 -8.83
N VAL A 41 7.83 -16.06 -7.98
CA VAL A 41 6.85 -15.01 -8.31
C VAL A 41 7.16 -13.80 -7.43
N ALA A 42 7.36 -12.65 -8.06
CA ALA A 42 7.50 -11.40 -7.34
C ALA A 42 6.13 -10.99 -6.76
N TYR A 43 6.13 -10.41 -5.56
CA TYR A 43 4.88 -9.97 -4.93
C TYR A 43 5.08 -8.77 -4.04
N ILE A 44 4.00 -8.04 -3.83
CA ILE A 44 3.90 -6.95 -2.85
C ILE A 44 3.07 -7.47 -1.67
N PRO A 45 3.64 -7.57 -0.47
CA PRO A 45 2.87 -8.03 0.70
C PRO A 45 1.69 -7.13 0.99
N GLY A 46 0.54 -7.70 1.31
CA GLY A 46 -0.63 -6.97 1.77
C GLY A 46 -0.34 -6.09 2.99
N SER A 47 0.59 -6.51 3.85
CA SER A 47 1.08 -5.69 4.96
C SER A 47 1.79 -4.41 4.51
N THR A 48 2.48 -4.42 3.37
CA THR A 48 3.10 -3.21 2.77
C THR A 48 2.01 -2.26 2.27
N VAL A 49 1.03 -2.77 1.52
CA VAL A 49 -0.12 -1.97 1.05
C VAL A 49 -0.89 -1.40 2.24
N LYS A 50 -1.14 -2.22 3.28
CA LYS A 50 -1.80 -1.80 4.51
C LYS A 50 -1.06 -0.69 5.24
N GLY A 51 0.27 -0.77 5.31
CA GLY A 51 1.11 0.26 5.93
C GLY A 51 1.01 1.60 5.21
N ILE A 52 1.06 1.60 3.87
CA ILE A 52 0.90 2.80 3.05
C ILE A 52 -0.51 3.38 3.22
N LEU A 53 -1.52 2.54 3.13
CA LEU A 53 -2.92 2.94 3.30
C LEU A 53 -3.17 3.55 4.69
N ARG A 54 -2.57 3.00 5.74
CA ARG A 54 -2.62 3.56 7.10
C ARG A 54 -2.00 4.97 7.16
N THR A 55 -0.87 5.18 6.50
CA THR A 55 -0.22 6.50 6.43
C THR A 55 -1.13 7.51 5.73
N CYS A 56 -1.73 7.13 4.61
CA CYS A 56 -2.72 7.94 3.90
C CYS A 56 -3.93 8.26 4.79
N ALA A 57 -4.46 7.26 5.50
CA ALA A 57 -5.60 7.43 6.39
C ALA A 57 -5.33 8.41 7.53
N ILE A 58 -4.13 8.36 8.13
CA ILE A 58 -3.72 9.31 9.17
C ILE A 58 -3.66 10.73 8.60
N ARG A 59 -3.12 10.90 7.38
CA ARG A 59 -3.04 12.20 6.71
C ARG A 59 -4.44 12.78 6.44
N ILE A 60 -5.34 11.97 5.86
CA ILE A 60 -6.74 12.38 5.60
C ILE A 60 -7.46 12.69 6.91
N ALA A 61 -7.33 11.85 7.94
CA ALA A 61 -7.96 12.08 9.24
C ALA A 61 -7.49 13.41 9.87
N ASN A 62 -6.20 13.73 9.78
CA ASN A 62 -5.66 15.00 10.25
C ASN A 62 -6.20 16.19 9.45
N LEU A 63 -6.32 16.08 8.10
CA LEU A 63 -6.92 17.12 7.26
C LEU A 63 -8.40 17.37 7.60
N LEU A 64 -9.10 16.33 8.00
CA LEU A 64 -10.51 16.42 8.44
C LEU A 64 -10.66 16.79 9.92
N ASN A 65 -9.57 17.13 10.62
CA ASN A 65 -9.56 17.42 12.06
C ASN A 65 -10.17 16.30 12.92
N LEU A 66 -10.11 15.06 12.45
CA LEU A 66 -10.49 13.90 13.26
C LEU A 66 -9.43 13.67 14.33
N LYS A 67 -9.88 13.35 15.54
CA LYS A 67 -8.94 12.99 16.63
C LYS A 67 -8.23 11.69 16.27
N VAL A 68 -6.97 11.81 15.88
CA VAL A 68 -6.04 10.69 15.74
C VAL A 68 -5.07 10.77 16.89
N ASP A 69 -4.96 9.72 17.68
CA ASP A 69 -3.94 9.66 18.72
C ASP A 69 -2.56 9.68 18.04
N SER A 70 -1.68 10.59 18.45
CA SER A 70 -0.32 10.69 17.93
C SER A 70 0.45 9.36 18.02
N TYR A 71 0.07 8.50 18.96
CA TYR A 71 0.61 7.14 19.11
C TYR A 71 0.08 6.15 18.06
N SER A 72 -1.02 6.44 17.36
CA SER A 72 -1.49 5.58 16.26
C SER A 72 -0.55 5.58 15.06
N VAL A 73 0.37 6.55 14.97
CA VAL A 73 1.43 6.61 13.95
C VAL A 73 2.48 5.51 14.19
N TYR A 74 2.75 5.17 15.45
CA TYR A 74 3.73 4.15 15.83
C TYR A 74 3.04 2.98 16.54
N PRO A 75 2.77 1.85 15.85
CA PRO A 75 2.07 0.71 16.45
C PRO A 75 2.68 0.19 17.74
N SER A 76 4.00 0.31 17.91
CA SER A 76 4.72 -0.11 19.12
C SER A 76 4.45 0.76 20.36
N GLU A 77 3.93 1.97 20.15
CA GLU A 77 3.66 2.95 21.20
C GLU A 77 2.17 3.07 21.54
N LEU A 78 1.31 2.32 20.84
CA LEU A 78 -0.12 2.31 21.10
C LEU A 78 -0.40 1.83 22.51
N ARG A 79 -0.89 2.74 23.35
CA ARG A 79 -1.33 2.42 24.72
C ARG A 79 -2.64 1.65 24.66
N ARG A 80 -2.75 0.64 25.54
CA ARG A 80 -4.01 -0.07 25.79
C ARG A 80 -5.13 0.96 26.09
N ASN A 81 -6.32 0.75 25.54
CA ASN A 81 -7.55 1.52 25.77
C ASN A 81 -7.71 2.86 25.05
N LYS A 82 -6.91 3.23 24.07
CA LYS A 82 -7.24 4.37 23.21
C LYS A 82 -7.73 3.87 21.86
N SER A 83 -8.98 4.18 21.55
CA SER A 83 -9.62 3.84 20.29
C SER A 83 -9.86 5.11 19.49
N ASP A 84 -9.26 5.17 18.33
CA ASP A 84 -9.56 6.15 17.28
C ASP A 84 -9.94 5.42 15.98
N ILE A 85 -10.43 6.14 15.01
CA ILE A 85 -10.89 5.58 13.73
C ILE A 85 -9.77 4.81 12.99
N ILE A 86 -8.50 5.19 13.17
CA ILE A 86 -7.36 4.50 12.57
C ILE A 86 -7.12 3.16 13.26
N CYS A 87 -7.20 3.13 14.60
CA CYS A 87 -7.09 1.90 15.37
C CYS A 87 -8.25 0.93 15.09
N GLU A 88 -9.47 1.48 14.86
CA GLU A 88 -10.62 0.67 14.45
C GLU A 88 -10.39 -0.02 13.09
N LEU A 89 -9.94 0.75 12.10
CA LEU A 89 -9.72 0.23 10.75
C LEU A 89 -8.55 -0.73 10.67
N PHE A 90 -7.38 -0.28 11.13
CA PHE A 90 -6.11 -0.96 10.87
C PHE A 90 -5.67 -1.90 11.99
N GLY A 91 -6.35 -1.86 13.12
CA GLY A 91 -6.00 -2.63 14.30
C GLY A 91 -4.98 -1.92 15.20
N ALA A 92 -4.93 -2.38 16.43
CA ALA A 92 -4.01 -1.99 17.50
C ALA A 92 -3.56 -3.25 18.26
N PRO A 93 -2.57 -3.18 19.17
CA PRO A 93 -2.09 -4.33 19.92
C PRO A 93 -3.20 -5.14 20.61
N ASP A 94 -4.26 -4.44 21.06
CA ASP A 94 -5.41 -5.03 21.79
C ASP A 94 -6.66 -5.14 20.90
N LYS A 95 -6.57 -4.82 19.60
CA LYS A 95 -7.72 -4.69 18.73
C LYS A 95 -7.48 -5.28 17.35
N ASN A 96 -8.35 -6.16 16.94
CA ASN A 96 -8.31 -6.71 15.59
C ASN A 96 -8.63 -5.64 14.54
N SER A 97 -7.91 -5.71 13.43
CA SER A 97 -8.20 -4.88 12.26
C SER A 97 -9.54 -5.25 11.63
N LYS A 98 -10.33 -4.27 11.24
CA LYS A 98 -11.54 -4.46 10.44
C LYS A 98 -11.26 -4.67 8.96
N ILE A 99 -10.00 -4.48 8.50
CA ILE A 99 -9.60 -4.70 7.11
C ILE A 99 -8.49 -5.74 7.02
N ILE A 100 -8.60 -6.59 6.01
CA ILE A 100 -7.56 -7.56 5.61
C ILE A 100 -7.21 -7.24 4.16
N ILE A 101 -5.92 -7.18 3.84
CA ILE A 101 -5.42 -6.90 2.49
C ILE A 101 -4.61 -8.10 2.04
N ASP A 102 -5.00 -8.66 0.90
CA ASP A 102 -4.31 -9.82 0.33
C ASP A 102 -2.98 -9.40 -0.32
N ASP A 103 -2.05 -10.33 -0.45
CA ASP A 103 -0.79 -10.11 -1.16
C ASP A 103 -1.06 -9.88 -2.65
N ALA A 104 -0.34 -8.94 -3.27
CA ALA A 104 -0.42 -8.66 -4.70
C ALA A 104 0.68 -9.43 -5.44
N TYR A 105 0.33 -10.47 -6.15
CA TYR A 105 1.24 -11.23 -7.01
C TYR A 105 1.42 -10.53 -8.35
N LEU A 106 2.65 -10.57 -8.87
CA LEU A 106 3.04 -9.84 -10.07
C LEU A 106 3.21 -10.81 -11.23
N ASP A 107 2.51 -10.52 -12.32
CA ASP A 107 2.71 -11.26 -13.58
C ASP A 107 3.88 -10.71 -14.40
N SER A 108 4.46 -9.58 -13.99
CA SER A 108 5.52 -8.88 -14.69
C SER A 108 6.90 -9.33 -14.20
N ASN A 109 7.86 -9.39 -15.11
CA ASN A 109 9.26 -9.58 -14.76
C ASN A 109 9.82 -8.32 -14.10
N THR A 110 10.73 -8.52 -13.15
CA THR A 110 11.51 -7.45 -12.54
C THR A 110 12.74 -7.12 -13.37
N GLU A 111 13.21 -5.87 -13.29
CA GLU A 111 14.43 -5.38 -13.94
C GLU A 111 15.51 -5.10 -12.91
N ILE A 112 16.77 -5.36 -13.27
CA ILE A 112 17.92 -5.06 -12.42
C ILE A 112 18.62 -3.82 -12.95
N LEU A 113 18.77 -2.82 -12.09
CA LEU A 113 19.52 -1.60 -12.38
C LEU A 113 20.75 -1.50 -11.47
N THR A 114 21.86 -1.11 -12.07
CA THR A 114 23.08 -0.82 -11.34
C THR A 114 23.07 0.63 -10.88
N HIS A 115 23.37 0.85 -9.62
CA HIS A 115 23.49 2.15 -8.98
C HIS A 115 24.93 2.36 -8.52
N VAL A 116 25.32 3.62 -8.43
CA VAL A 116 26.58 4.03 -7.85
C VAL A 116 26.32 5.05 -6.75
N ARG A 117 27.08 4.98 -5.68
CA ARG A 117 27.08 6.00 -4.65
C ARG A 117 28.02 7.13 -5.08
N ILE A 118 27.51 8.34 -5.08
CA ILE A 118 28.31 9.55 -5.33
C ILE A 118 28.85 10.04 -4.00
N ASP A 119 30.12 10.41 -3.98
CA ASP A 119 30.74 11.10 -2.85
C ASP A 119 30.26 12.56 -2.82
N ASP A 120 29.63 12.95 -1.71
CA ASP A 120 29.00 14.28 -1.59
C ASP A 120 30.04 15.42 -1.64
N LYS A 121 31.29 15.16 -1.23
CA LYS A 121 32.36 16.17 -1.20
C LYS A 121 33.00 16.37 -2.56
N TYR A 122 33.28 15.28 -3.27
CA TYR A 122 34.02 15.32 -4.52
C TYR A 122 33.16 15.19 -5.76
N GLN A 123 31.85 14.94 -5.58
CA GLN A 123 30.85 14.76 -6.67
C GLN A 123 31.27 13.71 -7.72
N VAL A 124 32.07 12.73 -7.30
CA VAL A 124 32.55 11.61 -8.13
C VAL A 124 31.98 10.29 -7.60
N ALA A 125 31.97 9.27 -8.46
CA ALA A 125 31.58 7.93 -8.06
C ALA A 125 32.56 7.40 -6.98
N LYS A 126 32.00 6.98 -5.85
CA LYS A 126 32.80 6.37 -4.77
C LYS A 126 33.30 5.00 -5.23
N GLU A 127 34.60 4.77 -5.16
CA GLU A 127 35.20 3.48 -5.54
C GLU A 127 34.59 2.32 -4.74
N GLY A 128 34.33 1.18 -5.41
CA GLY A 128 33.72 0.00 -4.80
C GLY A 128 32.27 0.14 -4.37
N SER A 129 31.57 1.19 -4.81
CA SER A 129 30.19 1.48 -4.37
C SER A 129 29.10 1.16 -5.39
N LEU A 130 29.40 0.34 -6.38
CA LEU A 130 28.40 -0.19 -7.31
C LEU A 130 27.50 -1.19 -6.58
N PHE A 131 26.19 -1.04 -6.74
CA PHE A 131 25.22 -1.99 -6.21
C PHE A 131 24.05 -2.17 -7.16
N LYS A 132 23.49 -3.38 -7.20
CA LYS A 132 22.39 -3.77 -8.07
C LYS A 132 21.08 -3.80 -7.29
N VAL A 133 20.06 -3.13 -7.83
CA VAL A 133 18.73 -3.11 -7.24
C VAL A 133 17.71 -3.65 -8.25
N GLU A 134 16.84 -4.54 -7.78
CA GLU A 134 15.79 -5.12 -8.59
C GLU A 134 14.51 -4.27 -8.44
N TYR A 135 13.93 -3.86 -9.56
CA TYR A 135 12.76 -2.98 -9.64
C TYR A 135 11.61 -3.61 -10.41
N LEU A 136 10.41 -3.20 -10.08
CA LEU A 136 9.24 -3.37 -10.92
C LEU A 136 9.22 -2.23 -11.95
N PRO A 137 9.21 -2.52 -13.27
CA PRO A 137 9.28 -1.50 -14.32
C PRO A 137 8.02 -0.65 -14.40
N ILE A 138 8.15 0.53 -15.02
CA ILE A 138 7.02 1.43 -15.31
C ILE A 138 6.04 0.71 -16.24
N GLY A 139 4.73 0.92 -16.03
CA GLY A 139 3.66 0.27 -16.77
C GLY A 139 3.27 -1.11 -16.26
N SER A 140 4.02 -1.69 -15.31
CA SER A 140 3.62 -2.93 -14.66
C SER A 140 2.29 -2.76 -13.93
N LYS A 141 1.44 -3.78 -14.04
CA LYS A 141 0.12 -3.80 -13.40
C LYS A 141 0.07 -4.90 -12.36
N PHE A 142 -0.62 -4.64 -11.27
CA PHE A 142 -0.89 -5.62 -10.23
C PHE A 142 -2.17 -5.25 -9.49
N GLY A 143 -2.73 -6.18 -8.72
CA GLY A 143 -3.93 -5.92 -7.96
C GLY A 143 -3.93 -6.63 -6.62
N CYS A 144 -4.72 -6.14 -5.69
CA CYS A 144 -5.03 -6.82 -4.44
C CYS A 144 -6.48 -6.57 -4.04
N GLU A 145 -6.95 -7.36 -3.08
CA GLU A 145 -8.28 -7.20 -2.49
C GLU A 145 -8.17 -6.68 -1.06
N ILE A 146 -9.06 -5.73 -0.72
CA ILE A 146 -9.30 -5.31 0.66
C ILE A 146 -10.62 -5.91 1.10
N LYS A 147 -10.59 -6.79 2.08
CA LYS A 147 -11.78 -7.34 2.74
C LYS A 147 -12.10 -6.49 3.96
N CYS A 148 -13.30 -5.90 3.98
CA CYS A 148 -13.74 -4.96 4.99
C CYS A 148 -14.88 -5.57 5.80
N TYR A 149 -14.73 -5.64 7.11
CA TYR A 149 -15.69 -6.28 8.01
C TYR A 149 -16.37 -5.25 8.90
N ASN A 150 -17.69 -5.13 8.78
CA ASN A 150 -18.55 -4.28 9.63
C ASN A 150 -18.03 -2.84 9.81
N LEU A 151 -17.67 -2.18 8.70
CA LEU A 151 -17.27 -0.78 8.74
C LEU A 151 -18.50 0.11 9.00
N SER A 152 -18.32 1.20 9.76
CA SER A 152 -19.26 2.31 9.76
C SER A 152 -19.16 3.09 8.45
N ILE A 153 -20.13 3.96 8.17
CA ILE A 153 -20.10 4.83 6.99
C ILE A 153 -18.86 5.73 7.02
N ASP A 154 -18.50 6.29 8.17
CA ASP A 154 -17.34 7.17 8.31
C ASP A 154 -16.02 6.42 8.14
N GLU A 155 -15.93 5.17 8.64
CA GLU A 155 -14.78 4.31 8.38
C GLU A 155 -14.63 3.97 6.90
N MET A 156 -15.74 3.72 6.19
CA MET A 156 -15.71 3.46 4.74
C MET A 156 -15.32 4.72 3.96
N ARG A 157 -15.84 5.89 4.33
CA ARG A 157 -15.45 7.18 3.74
C ARG A 157 -13.94 7.41 3.89
N LEU A 158 -13.42 7.25 5.11
CA LEU A 158 -12.00 7.42 5.39
C LEU A 158 -11.15 6.41 4.61
N LEU A 159 -11.57 5.15 4.56
CA LEU A 159 -10.86 4.11 3.81
C LEU A 159 -10.76 4.46 2.32
N LEU A 160 -11.88 4.81 1.69
CA LEU A 160 -11.91 5.14 0.25
C LEU A 160 -11.14 6.42 -0.07
N ALA A 161 -11.26 7.46 0.77
CA ALA A 161 -10.45 8.67 0.64
C ALA A 161 -8.94 8.36 0.77
N SER A 162 -8.58 7.45 1.67
CA SER A 162 -7.19 7.01 1.84
C SER A 162 -6.67 6.22 0.65
N VAL A 163 -7.53 5.43 -0.01
CA VAL A 163 -7.19 4.75 -1.26
C VAL A 163 -6.91 5.77 -2.37
N ALA A 164 -7.72 6.84 -2.47
CA ALA A 164 -7.47 7.93 -3.42
C ALA A 164 -6.13 8.64 -3.15
N GLU A 165 -5.81 8.89 -1.88
CA GLU A 165 -4.56 9.52 -1.44
C GLU A 165 -3.32 8.69 -1.76
N MET A 166 -3.44 7.36 -1.92
CA MET A 166 -2.33 6.49 -2.31
C MET A 166 -1.70 6.87 -3.67
N ASN A 167 -2.42 7.56 -4.55
CA ASN A 167 -1.90 8.09 -5.81
C ASN A 167 -0.78 9.12 -5.62
N TYR A 168 -0.71 9.73 -4.45
CA TYR A 168 0.28 10.77 -4.10
C TYR A 168 1.34 10.26 -3.11
N GLU A 169 1.23 9.00 -2.68
CA GLU A 169 2.15 8.42 -1.71
C GLU A 169 3.22 7.57 -2.39
N ARG A 170 4.36 7.45 -1.73
CA ARG A 170 5.46 6.62 -2.21
C ARG A 170 5.21 5.15 -1.91
N PHE A 171 5.40 4.33 -2.93
CA PHE A 171 5.41 2.87 -2.81
C PHE A 171 6.86 2.37 -2.73
N GLY A 172 7.22 1.74 -1.62
CA GLY A 172 8.56 1.23 -1.39
C GLY A 172 9.64 2.32 -1.50
N LYS A 173 10.79 1.99 -2.09
CA LYS A 173 11.85 2.97 -2.32
C LYS A 173 11.57 3.76 -3.60
N ALA A 174 11.06 4.98 -3.46
CA ALA A 174 10.87 5.96 -4.53
C ALA A 174 9.88 5.58 -5.65
N GLY A 175 9.10 4.50 -5.52
CA GLY A 175 8.06 4.14 -6.48
C GLY A 175 6.85 5.06 -6.38
N LEU A 176 6.15 5.22 -7.51
CA LEU A 176 4.82 5.83 -7.57
C LEU A 176 3.91 4.90 -8.35
N VAL A 177 2.66 4.83 -7.94
CA VAL A 177 1.63 4.00 -8.57
C VAL A 177 0.38 4.84 -8.81
N GLU A 178 -0.35 4.53 -9.86
CA GLU A 178 -1.73 4.95 -10.01
C GLU A 178 -2.62 3.84 -9.45
N VAL A 179 -3.57 4.21 -8.61
CA VAL A 179 -4.51 3.29 -7.93
C VAL A 179 -5.91 3.56 -8.42
N LYS A 180 -6.61 2.51 -8.82
CA LYS A 180 -8.02 2.55 -9.22
C LYS A 180 -8.81 1.45 -8.53
N ILE A 181 -10.11 1.67 -8.39
CA ILE A 181 -11.03 0.69 -7.83
C ILE A 181 -11.61 -0.14 -8.96
N GLY A 182 -11.38 -1.45 -8.92
CA GLY A 182 -11.83 -2.39 -9.92
C GLY A 182 -13.35 -2.54 -9.97
N LYS A 183 -13.91 -2.69 -11.18
CA LYS A 183 -15.35 -2.83 -11.45
C LYS A 183 -16.01 -4.00 -10.70
N ASN A 184 -15.24 -5.05 -10.39
CA ASN A 184 -15.73 -6.25 -9.70
C ASN A 184 -15.66 -6.13 -8.17
N SER A 185 -15.55 -4.89 -7.62
CA SER A 185 -15.65 -4.67 -6.18
C SER A 185 -17.08 -4.93 -5.71
N GLN A 186 -17.21 -5.59 -4.57
CA GLN A 186 -18.49 -5.93 -3.95
C GLN A 186 -18.71 -5.00 -2.77
N ILE A 187 -19.45 -3.92 -3.01
CA ILE A 187 -19.75 -2.90 -1.98
C ILE A 187 -21.24 -2.96 -1.67
N PRO A 188 -21.63 -3.28 -0.43
CA PRO A 188 -23.04 -3.32 -0.01
C PRO A 188 -23.78 -1.99 -0.26
N GLU A 189 -25.08 -2.08 -0.56
CA GLU A 189 -25.95 -0.91 -0.83
C GLU A 189 -25.94 0.12 0.29
N LEU A 190 -25.78 -0.31 1.54
CA LEU A 190 -25.64 0.58 2.69
C LEU A 190 -24.60 1.69 2.44
N TYR A 191 -23.47 1.35 1.84
CA TYR A 191 -22.41 2.32 1.53
C TYR A 191 -22.69 3.06 0.23
N LEU A 192 -23.30 2.38 -0.76
CA LEU A 192 -23.65 3.00 -2.04
C LEU A 192 -24.76 4.05 -1.95
N ASN A 193 -25.48 4.12 -0.84
CA ASN A 193 -26.47 5.18 -0.62
C ASN A 193 -25.84 6.50 -0.13
N ASP A 194 -24.59 6.48 0.29
CA ASP A 194 -23.86 7.65 0.74
C ASP A 194 -23.31 8.47 -0.44
N SER A 195 -23.57 9.79 -0.45
CA SER A 195 -23.17 10.67 -1.55
C SER A 195 -21.65 10.81 -1.70
N ILE A 196 -20.92 10.91 -0.57
CA ILE A 196 -19.47 11.06 -0.56
C ILE A 196 -18.80 9.78 -1.07
N ILE A 197 -19.26 8.62 -0.62
CA ILE A 197 -18.77 7.32 -1.09
C ILE A 197 -19.00 7.17 -2.60
N LYS A 198 -20.20 7.54 -3.10
CA LYS A 198 -20.49 7.51 -4.55
C LYS A 198 -19.55 8.39 -5.35
N GLU A 199 -19.27 9.59 -4.87
CA GLU A 199 -18.37 10.54 -5.55
C GLU A 199 -16.96 9.99 -5.63
N ILE A 200 -16.40 9.50 -4.51
CA ILE A 200 -15.05 8.89 -4.48
C ILE A 200 -14.98 7.67 -5.41
N LEU A 201 -15.97 6.78 -5.34
CA LEU A 201 -16.03 5.61 -6.21
C LEU A 201 -16.16 6.00 -7.68
N GLY A 202 -16.92 7.06 -8.00
CA GLY A 202 -17.05 7.59 -9.36
C GLY A 202 -15.72 8.12 -9.91
N ALA A 203 -14.95 8.84 -9.08
CA ALA A 203 -13.66 9.41 -9.45
C ALA A 203 -12.55 8.34 -9.60
N MET A 204 -12.66 7.22 -8.89
CA MET A 204 -11.61 6.19 -8.84
C MET A 204 -11.91 4.93 -9.66
N LYS A 205 -13.05 4.85 -10.33
CA LYS A 205 -13.38 3.67 -11.16
C LYS A 205 -12.38 3.48 -12.29
N ASP A 206 -12.00 2.23 -12.48
CA ASP A 206 -11.29 1.79 -13.67
C ASP A 206 -12.22 1.95 -14.89
N GLY A 207 -11.79 2.71 -15.89
CA GLY A 207 -12.57 3.05 -17.09
C GLY A 207 -12.98 1.83 -17.93
#